data_0f143527d7c1a53a7cc902b59af334f9
#
_entry.id   0f143527d7c1a53a7cc902b59af334f9
#
_cell.length_a   1.000
_cell.length_b   1.000
_cell.length_c   1.000
_cell.angle_alpha   90.00
_cell.angle_beta   90.00
_cell.angle_gamma   90.00
#
_symmetry.space_group_name_H-M   'P 1'
#
loop_
_entity.id
_entity.type
_entity.pdbx_description
1 polymer ?
#
loop_
_entity_poly.entity_id
_entity_poly.type
_entity_poly.pdbx_seq_one_letter_code
_entity_poly.pdbx_strand_id
1 'polypeptide(L)'
;VIEEGLSSVVSVMHVNNELGNINPIGDIGSLCREKGVLFHTDAAQSFGKLGIDVKEQCLDMISVSGHKIYGPKGVGFIFISKAAQKHIMPQLHGGGQEMSMRPGTLATHQIVGLSEAAKLMSSSQSVELQRLQALKRVFFDNISKLPGFFQNSHSADHFPGIFNFGFSGVDGETLLLAASR
;
A
#
# COMPACT_ATOMS: atom_id res chain seq x y z
N VAL A 1 14.20 4.00 15.30
CA VAL A 1 14.23 3.44 16.66
C VAL A 1 12.89 3.76 17.32
N ILE A 2 12.18 2.73 17.79
CA ILE A 2 10.93 2.91 18.54
C ILE A 2 11.32 2.98 20.01
N GLU A 3 11.13 4.14 20.63
CA GLU A 3 11.45 4.37 22.04
C GLU A 3 10.17 4.44 22.85
N GLU A 4 10.12 3.65 23.93
CA GLU A 4 8.99 3.61 24.86
C GLU A 4 8.78 4.98 25.51
N GLY A 5 7.54 5.47 25.49
CA GLY A 5 7.18 6.78 26.04
C GLY A 5 7.51 8.00 25.18
N LEU A 6 8.32 7.85 24.12
CA LEU A 6 8.66 8.94 23.19
C LEU A 6 7.90 8.85 21.86
N SER A 7 7.54 7.65 21.42
CA SER A 7 6.81 7.43 20.18
C SER A 7 5.33 7.17 20.47
N SER A 8 4.43 7.92 19.88
CA SER A 8 2.98 7.73 20.01
C SER A 8 2.41 6.89 18.87
N VAL A 9 2.99 7.01 17.68
CA VAL A 9 2.59 6.28 16.47
C VAL A 9 3.79 6.01 15.58
N VAL A 10 3.81 4.81 14.99
CA VAL A 10 4.72 4.43 13.89
C VAL A 10 3.88 4.30 12.64
N SER A 11 4.33 4.88 11.54
CA SER A 11 3.66 4.80 10.24
C SER A 11 4.65 4.33 9.18
N VAL A 12 4.38 3.16 8.57
CA VAL A 12 5.23 2.58 7.52
C VAL A 12 4.35 2.07 6.40
N MET A 13 4.66 2.37 5.14
CA MET A 13 3.95 1.80 4.00
C MET A 13 4.22 0.29 3.89
N HIS A 14 3.20 -0.48 3.50
CA HIS A 14 3.37 -1.91 3.29
C HIS A 14 4.18 -2.21 2.02
N VAL A 15 3.80 -1.60 0.90
CA VAL A 15 4.51 -1.72 -0.38
C VAL A 15 4.91 -0.35 -0.88
N ASN A 16 6.20 -0.17 -1.19
CA ASN A 16 6.69 1.08 -1.74
C ASN A 16 6.19 1.26 -3.19
N ASN A 17 5.66 2.43 -3.49
CA ASN A 17 5.04 2.74 -4.78
C ASN A 17 6.03 2.94 -5.94
N GLU A 18 7.30 3.13 -5.65
CA GLU A 18 8.36 3.34 -6.65
C GLU A 18 9.27 2.12 -6.80
N LEU A 19 9.74 1.60 -5.68
CA LEU A 19 10.68 0.48 -5.66
C LEU A 19 9.98 -0.89 -5.63
N GLY A 20 8.73 -0.96 -5.17
CA GLY A 20 8.00 -2.22 -5.02
C GLY A 20 8.42 -3.06 -3.82
N ASN A 21 9.32 -2.57 -2.97
CA ASN A 21 9.76 -3.29 -1.77
C ASN A 21 8.58 -3.50 -0.82
N ILE A 22 8.48 -4.70 -0.27
CA ILE A 22 7.48 -5.07 0.74
C ILE A 22 8.13 -4.93 2.11
N ASN A 23 7.55 -4.10 2.96
CA ASN A 23 8.00 -3.96 4.34
C ASN A 23 7.37 -5.04 5.23
N PRO A 24 8.09 -5.58 6.21
CA PRO A 24 7.62 -6.64 7.11
C PRO A 24 6.68 -6.08 8.18
N ILE A 25 5.46 -5.69 7.76
CA ILE A 25 4.50 -5.00 8.64
C ILE A 25 4.05 -5.85 9.83
N GLY A 26 4.10 -7.18 9.74
CA GLY A 26 3.82 -8.08 10.85
C GLY A 26 4.87 -7.97 11.96
N ASP A 27 6.16 -7.96 11.61
CA ASP A 27 7.26 -7.83 12.57
C ASP A 27 7.26 -6.43 13.20
N ILE A 28 7.05 -5.39 12.38
CA ILE A 28 6.95 -4.01 12.85
C ILE A 28 5.76 -3.85 13.79
N GLY A 29 4.60 -4.41 13.44
CA GLY A 29 3.40 -4.35 14.26
C GLY A 29 3.56 -5.07 15.60
N SER A 30 4.22 -6.23 15.60
CA SER A 30 4.54 -6.98 16.80
C SER A 30 5.45 -6.17 17.74
N LEU A 31 6.47 -5.54 17.19
CA LEU A 31 7.37 -4.66 17.94
C LEU A 31 6.64 -3.42 18.50
N CYS A 32 5.77 -2.79 17.69
CA CYS A 32 4.97 -1.65 18.15
C CYS A 32 4.03 -2.04 19.30
N ARG A 33 3.39 -3.21 19.21
CA ARG A 33 2.53 -3.75 20.26
C ARG A 33 3.30 -4.01 21.55
N GLU A 34 4.50 -4.61 21.45
CA GLU A 34 5.39 -4.83 22.59
C GLU A 34 5.75 -3.53 23.30
N LYS A 35 5.99 -2.46 22.53
CA LYS A 35 6.35 -1.14 23.04
C LYS A 35 5.17 -0.24 23.42
N GLY A 36 3.93 -0.70 23.26
CA GLY A 36 2.74 0.10 23.54
C GLY A 36 2.55 1.29 22.58
N VAL A 37 3.06 1.20 21.36
CA VAL A 37 3.01 2.26 20.32
C VAL A 37 2.00 1.87 19.27
N LEU A 38 1.16 2.82 18.84
CA LEU A 38 0.19 2.58 17.77
C LEU A 38 0.90 2.37 16.43
N PHE A 39 0.40 1.42 15.64
CA PHE A 39 0.95 1.13 14.32
C PHE A 39 -0.04 1.40 13.20
N HIS A 40 0.37 2.26 12.27
CA HIS A 40 -0.31 2.55 11.02
C HIS A 40 0.48 2.01 9.83
N THR A 41 -0.21 1.40 8.89
CA THR A 41 0.36 1.09 7.58
C THR A 41 -0.40 1.77 6.45
N ASP A 42 0.32 2.39 5.53
CA ASP A 42 -0.22 2.77 4.23
C ASP A 42 -0.27 1.53 3.34
N ALA A 43 -1.47 1.06 3.08
CA ALA A 43 -1.75 -0.10 2.26
C ALA A 43 -2.25 0.27 0.85
N ALA A 44 -2.04 1.51 0.40
CA ALA A 44 -2.52 1.96 -0.92
C ALA A 44 -2.02 1.07 -2.06
N GLN A 45 -0.80 0.55 -1.98
CA GLN A 45 -0.24 -0.33 -3.00
C GLN A 45 -0.48 -1.82 -2.75
N SER A 46 -0.81 -2.22 -1.52
CA SER A 46 -0.91 -3.63 -1.12
C SER A 46 -2.33 -4.14 -0.90
N PHE A 47 -3.28 -3.26 -0.51
CA PHE A 47 -4.65 -3.67 -0.26
C PHE A 47 -5.27 -4.36 -1.48
N GLY A 48 -5.90 -5.52 -1.28
CA GLY A 48 -6.46 -6.35 -2.35
C GLY A 48 -5.44 -7.10 -3.20
N LYS A 49 -4.13 -6.80 -3.07
CA LYS A 49 -3.04 -7.41 -3.86
C LYS A 49 -2.18 -8.35 -3.02
N LEU A 50 -2.01 -8.07 -1.74
CA LEU A 50 -1.32 -8.91 -0.76
C LEU A 50 -2.25 -9.19 0.41
N GLY A 51 -1.99 -10.28 1.14
CA GLY A 51 -2.73 -10.60 2.36
C GLY A 51 -2.47 -9.56 3.45
N ILE A 52 -3.55 -9.03 4.02
CA ILE A 52 -3.49 -8.14 5.18
C ILE A 52 -4.49 -8.67 6.21
N ASP A 53 -3.98 -9.05 7.38
CA ASP A 53 -4.79 -9.36 8.55
C ASP A 53 -4.43 -8.42 9.71
N VAL A 54 -5.37 -7.59 10.09
CA VAL A 54 -5.15 -6.55 11.10
C VAL A 54 -4.83 -7.10 12.49
N LYS A 55 -5.28 -8.31 12.80
CA LYS A 55 -5.03 -8.95 14.10
C LYS A 55 -3.69 -9.65 14.13
N GLU A 56 -3.40 -10.47 13.11
CA GLU A 56 -2.14 -11.21 12.99
C GLU A 56 -0.96 -10.25 12.85
N GLN A 57 -1.12 -9.21 12.04
CA GLN A 57 -0.07 -8.21 11.78
C GLN A 57 -0.06 -7.04 12.78
N CYS A 58 -0.88 -7.10 13.82
CA CYS A 58 -0.90 -6.11 14.90
C CYS A 58 -1.12 -4.66 14.43
N LEU A 59 -1.99 -4.47 13.42
CA LEU A 59 -2.25 -3.16 12.83
C LEU A 59 -3.35 -2.41 13.60
N ASP A 60 -3.05 -1.19 14.01
CA ASP A 60 -4.03 -0.30 14.63
C ASP A 60 -4.76 0.55 13.61
N MET A 61 -4.09 0.90 12.52
CA MET A 61 -4.66 1.73 11.45
C MET A 61 -4.14 1.28 10.08
N ILE A 62 -5.02 1.36 9.08
CA ILE A 62 -4.68 1.11 7.67
C ILE A 62 -5.30 2.19 6.81
N SER A 63 -4.52 2.84 5.96
CA SER A 63 -5.04 3.72 4.90
C SER A 63 -5.06 3.01 3.55
N VAL A 64 -6.15 3.21 2.79
CA VAL A 64 -6.38 2.58 1.49
C VAL A 64 -6.91 3.59 0.48
N SER A 65 -6.44 3.49 -0.75
CA SER A 65 -6.89 4.30 -1.88
C SER A 65 -7.66 3.46 -2.91
N GLY A 66 -8.90 3.84 -3.20
CA GLY A 66 -9.80 3.04 -4.05
C GLY A 66 -9.31 2.87 -5.49
N HIS A 67 -8.74 3.92 -6.09
CA HIS A 67 -8.27 3.84 -7.49
C HIS A 67 -7.05 2.92 -7.69
N LYS A 68 -6.38 2.49 -6.64
CA LYS A 68 -5.25 1.54 -6.70
C LYS A 68 -5.70 0.08 -6.82
N ILE A 69 -6.99 -0.17 -6.62
CA ILE A 69 -7.64 -1.47 -6.79
C ILE A 69 -8.74 -1.43 -7.86
N TYR A 70 -8.60 -0.54 -8.84
CA TYR A 70 -9.57 -0.35 -9.94
C TYR A 70 -10.94 0.18 -9.50
N GLY A 71 -11.04 0.70 -8.28
CA GLY A 71 -12.20 1.42 -7.78
C GLY A 71 -12.24 2.88 -8.25
N PRO A 72 -13.29 3.63 -7.89
CA PRO A 72 -13.42 5.03 -8.27
C PRO A 72 -12.30 5.90 -7.71
N LYS A 73 -11.93 6.96 -8.44
CA LYS A 73 -11.06 8.02 -7.94
C LYS A 73 -11.81 8.88 -6.92
N GLY A 74 -11.09 9.48 -5.98
CA GLY A 74 -11.65 10.38 -4.98
C GLY A 74 -12.27 9.69 -3.76
N VAL A 75 -12.15 8.36 -3.65
CA VAL A 75 -12.58 7.57 -2.50
C VAL A 75 -11.46 6.67 -1.99
N GLY A 76 -11.42 6.51 -0.71
CA GLY A 76 -10.57 5.58 0.03
C GLY A 76 -11.17 5.34 1.39
N PHE A 77 -10.50 4.60 2.23
CA PHE A 77 -10.91 4.43 3.62
C PHE A 77 -9.69 4.37 4.55
N ILE A 78 -9.96 4.63 5.81
CA ILE A 78 -9.06 4.30 6.91
C ILE A 78 -9.77 3.29 7.81
N PHE A 79 -9.09 2.19 8.13
CA PHE A 79 -9.45 1.33 9.24
C PHE A 79 -8.78 1.86 10.50
N ILE A 80 -9.50 1.91 11.61
CA ILE A 80 -8.99 2.29 12.92
C ILE A 80 -9.48 1.28 13.94
N SER A 81 -8.57 0.63 14.65
CA SER A 81 -8.90 -0.32 15.71
C SER A 81 -9.66 0.37 16.85
N LYS A 82 -10.52 -0.37 17.56
CA LYS A 82 -11.23 0.19 18.73
C LYS A 82 -10.28 0.72 19.81
N ALA A 83 -9.10 0.14 19.94
CA ALA A 83 -8.08 0.61 20.86
C ALA A 83 -7.50 1.96 20.42
N ALA A 84 -7.17 2.10 19.13
CA ALA A 84 -6.61 3.32 18.56
C ALA A 84 -7.61 4.49 18.56
N GLN A 85 -8.90 4.23 18.37
CA GLN A 85 -9.95 5.27 18.34
C GLN A 85 -9.93 6.19 19.57
N LYS A 86 -9.53 5.69 20.72
CA LYS A 86 -9.46 6.46 21.97
C LYS A 86 -8.34 7.51 21.97
N HIS A 87 -7.38 7.38 21.07
CA HIS A 87 -6.18 8.22 20.99
C HIS A 87 -6.18 9.13 19.76
N ILE A 88 -7.21 9.04 18.91
CA ILE A 88 -7.29 9.80 17.67
C ILE A 88 -8.39 10.85 17.79
N MET A 89 -8.03 12.09 17.52
CA MET A 89 -8.97 13.20 17.47
C MET A 89 -9.35 13.51 16.02
N PRO A 90 -10.64 13.76 15.74
CA PRO A 90 -11.07 14.23 14.42
C PRO A 90 -10.35 15.52 14.05
N GLN A 91 -9.86 15.60 12.81
CA GLN A 91 -9.23 16.82 12.27
C GLN A 91 -10.24 17.76 11.61
N LEU A 92 -11.42 17.25 11.26
CA LEU A 92 -12.52 17.99 10.67
C LEU A 92 -13.72 17.92 11.59
N HIS A 93 -14.44 19.01 11.75
CA HIS A 93 -15.61 19.11 12.61
C HIS A 93 -16.86 19.45 11.79
N GLY A 94 -18.03 18.92 12.18
CA GLY A 94 -19.28 19.13 11.48
C GLY A 94 -20.36 18.13 11.91
N GLY A 95 -21.01 17.48 10.95
CA GLY A 95 -22.05 16.46 11.23
C GLY A 95 -21.49 15.17 11.82
N GLY A 96 -22.38 14.29 12.28
CA GLY A 96 -22.03 13.04 12.97
C GLY A 96 -21.65 11.85 12.08
N GLN A 97 -21.40 12.08 10.78
CA GLN A 97 -21.03 11.00 9.86
C GLN A 97 -19.73 10.32 10.30
N GLU A 98 -19.57 9.06 9.91
CA GLU A 98 -18.38 8.24 10.24
C GLU A 98 -18.04 8.29 11.75
N MET A 99 -19.04 8.15 12.61
CA MET A 99 -18.87 8.24 14.07
C MET A 99 -18.23 9.56 14.54
N SER A 100 -18.57 10.65 13.87
CA SER A 100 -17.99 12.00 14.06
C SER A 100 -16.50 12.13 13.74
N MET A 101 -15.89 11.12 13.13
CA MET A 101 -14.49 11.15 12.75
C MET A 101 -14.25 11.91 11.43
N ARG A 102 -15.23 11.87 10.51
CA ARG A 102 -15.16 12.56 9.21
C ARG A 102 -16.54 13.06 8.82
N PRO A 103 -16.81 14.36 8.99
CA PRO A 103 -18.12 14.96 8.67
C PRO A 103 -18.34 15.08 7.16
N GLY A 104 -19.57 15.35 6.77
CA GLY A 104 -20.01 15.56 5.39
C GLY A 104 -20.78 14.36 4.83
N THR A 105 -21.71 14.63 3.93
CA THR A 105 -22.52 13.63 3.26
C THR A 105 -21.63 12.60 2.57
N LEU A 106 -21.94 11.31 2.77
CA LEU A 106 -21.18 10.21 2.19
C LEU A 106 -21.39 10.12 0.68
N ALA A 107 -20.31 9.94 -0.06
CA ALA A 107 -20.33 9.68 -1.51
C ALA A 107 -20.71 8.21 -1.75
N THR A 108 -21.98 7.84 -1.53
CA THR A 108 -22.45 6.44 -1.49
C THR A 108 -22.13 5.67 -2.77
N HIS A 109 -22.23 6.30 -3.94
CA HIS A 109 -21.91 5.68 -5.22
C HIS A 109 -20.42 5.29 -5.32
N GLN A 110 -19.52 6.14 -4.80
CA GLN A 110 -18.08 5.83 -4.75
C GLN A 110 -17.78 4.73 -3.74
N ILE A 111 -18.45 4.75 -2.58
CA ILE A 111 -18.28 3.73 -1.54
C ILE A 111 -18.71 2.35 -2.06
N VAL A 112 -19.85 2.28 -2.74
CA VAL A 112 -20.32 1.03 -3.36
C VAL A 112 -19.33 0.54 -4.43
N GLY A 113 -18.84 1.45 -5.29
CA GLY A 113 -17.82 1.10 -6.28
C GLY A 113 -16.51 0.61 -5.67
N LEU A 114 -16.06 1.23 -4.57
CA LEU A 114 -14.89 0.79 -3.81
C LEU A 114 -15.11 -0.61 -3.20
N SER A 115 -16.29 -0.84 -2.62
CA SER A 115 -16.65 -2.13 -2.01
C SER A 115 -16.64 -3.25 -3.06
N GLU A 116 -17.19 -3.01 -4.24
CA GLU A 116 -17.20 -3.98 -5.32
C GLU A 116 -15.78 -4.26 -5.86
N ALA A 117 -14.98 -3.22 -6.05
CA ALA A 117 -13.58 -3.37 -6.43
C ALA A 117 -12.80 -4.21 -5.41
N ALA A 118 -13.01 -3.99 -4.11
CA ALA A 118 -12.37 -4.76 -3.06
C ALA A 118 -12.76 -6.26 -3.09
N LYS A 119 -14.04 -6.58 -3.34
CA LYS A 119 -14.51 -7.97 -3.50
C LYS A 119 -13.87 -8.65 -4.70
N LEU A 120 -13.86 -7.98 -5.86
CA LEU A 120 -13.26 -8.50 -7.08
C LEU A 120 -11.75 -8.77 -6.90
N MET A 121 -11.04 -7.83 -6.31
CA MET A 121 -9.62 -8.00 -6.00
C MET A 121 -9.36 -9.16 -5.04
N SER A 122 -10.16 -9.29 -3.99
CA SER A 122 -10.03 -10.40 -3.04
C SER A 122 -10.24 -11.76 -3.70
N SER A 123 -11.21 -11.87 -4.60
CA SER A 123 -11.50 -13.13 -5.30
C SER A 123 -10.47 -13.52 -6.35
N SER A 124 -9.74 -12.56 -6.92
CA SER A 124 -8.74 -12.77 -7.98
C SER A 124 -7.29 -12.65 -7.52
N GLN A 125 -7.05 -12.36 -6.24
CA GLN A 125 -5.73 -11.99 -5.69
C GLN A 125 -4.62 -12.98 -6.06
N SER A 126 -4.82 -14.27 -5.82
CA SER A 126 -3.80 -15.29 -6.09
C SER A 126 -3.51 -15.47 -7.58
N VAL A 127 -4.54 -15.43 -8.41
CA VAL A 127 -4.41 -15.55 -9.87
C VAL A 127 -3.67 -14.33 -10.43
N GLU A 128 -4.03 -13.14 -9.98
CA GLU A 128 -3.39 -11.90 -10.43
C GLU A 128 -1.92 -11.84 -9.98
N LEU A 129 -1.62 -12.27 -8.76
CA LEU A 129 -0.25 -12.30 -8.27
C LEU A 129 0.62 -13.26 -9.11
N GLN A 130 0.11 -14.45 -9.45
CA GLN A 130 0.80 -15.40 -10.34
C GLN A 130 1.01 -14.80 -11.74
N ARG A 131 0.00 -14.14 -12.29
CA ARG A 131 0.10 -13.46 -13.59
C ARG A 131 1.18 -12.38 -13.58
N LEU A 132 1.22 -11.54 -12.55
CA LEU A 132 2.23 -10.50 -12.38
C LEU A 132 3.65 -11.09 -12.24
N GLN A 133 3.79 -12.20 -11.51
CA GLN A 133 5.07 -12.89 -11.38
C GLN A 133 5.56 -13.44 -12.73
N ALA A 134 4.66 -14.01 -13.54
CA ALA A 134 5.01 -14.48 -14.88
C ALA A 134 5.44 -13.33 -15.80
N LEU A 135 4.70 -12.22 -15.81
CA LEU A 135 5.04 -11.03 -16.58
C LEU A 135 6.40 -10.42 -16.14
N LYS A 136 6.63 -10.35 -14.83
CA LYS A 136 7.90 -9.91 -14.27
C LYS A 136 9.06 -10.74 -14.83
N ARG A 137 8.92 -12.06 -14.82
CA ARG A 137 9.96 -12.97 -15.34
C ARG A 137 10.26 -12.69 -16.80
N VAL A 138 9.23 -12.67 -17.65
CA VAL A 138 9.38 -12.39 -19.08
C VAL A 138 10.06 -11.03 -19.33
N PHE A 139 9.64 -10.00 -18.58
CA PHE A 139 10.22 -8.68 -18.69
C PHE A 139 11.71 -8.68 -18.34
N PHE A 140 12.09 -9.21 -17.17
CA PHE A 140 13.47 -9.22 -16.72
C PHE A 140 14.38 -10.13 -17.55
N ASP A 141 13.89 -11.28 -18.00
CA ASP A 141 14.65 -12.18 -18.89
C ASP A 141 15.08 -11.53 -20.20
N ASN A 142 14.39 -10.48 -20.62
CA ASN A 142 14.73 -9.72 -21.82
C ASN A 142 15.50 -8.43 -21.52
N ILE A 143 15.01 -7.61 -20.59
CA ILE A 143 15.59 -6.28 -20.38
C ILE A 143 16.96 -6.34 -19.69
N SER A 144 17.21 -7.34 -18.83
CA SER A 144 18.50 -7.51 -18.12
C SER A 144 19.69 -7.84 -19.05
N LYS A 145 19.41 -8.25 -20.28
CA LYS A 145 20.44 -8.53 -21.31
C LYS A 145 20.92 -7.27 -22.03
N LEU A 146 20.22 -6.16 -21.87
CA LEU A 146 20.56 -4.91 -22.53
C LEU A 146 21.78 -4.25 -21.84
N PRO A 147 22.72 -3.67 -22.61
CA PRO A 147 23.89 -3.01 -22.04
C PRO A 147 23.50 -1.86 -21.10
N GLY A 148 24.21 -1.75 -20.00
CA GLY A 148 24.00 -0.66 -19.04
C GLY A 148 22.79 -0.83 -18.11
N PHE A 149 22.02 -1.91 -18.25
CA PHE A 149 20.89 -2.17 -17.36
C PHE A 149 21.31 -2.24 -15.89
N PHE A 150 20.54 -1.59 -15.02
CA PHE A 150 20.63 -1.76 -13.57
C PHE A 150 19.25 -1.69 -12.93
N GLN A 151 19.08 -2.39 -11.82
CA GLN A 151 17.84 -2.43 -11.05
C GLN A 151 18.04 -1.73 -9.71
N ASN A 152 17.09 -0.85 -9.35
CA ASN A 152 17.09 -0.15 -8.07
C ASN A 152 16.36 -0.94 -6.97
N SER A 153 15.46 -1.84 -7.37
CA SER A 153 14.70 -2.68 -6.43
C SER A 153 15.50 -3.94 -6.10
N HIS A 154 16.13 -3.99 -4.93
CA HIS A 154 17.00 -5.10 -4.51
C HIS A 154 16.44 -5.96 -3.37
N SER A 155 15.23 -5.70 -2.90
CA SER A 155 14.63 -6.49 -1.82
C SER A 155 14.29 -7.90 -2.30
N ALA A 156 14.57 -8.90 -1.45
CA ALA A 156 14.08 -10.26 -1.66
C ALA A 156 12.54 -10.28 -1.64
N ASP A 157 11.95 -9.45 -0.76
CA ASP A 157 10.50 -9.25 -0.66
C ASP A 157 10.09 -8.07 -1.54
N HIS A 158 9.58 -8.40 -2.71
CA HIS A 158 9.26 -7.43 -3.75
C HIS A 158 7.92 -7.74 -4.41
N PHE A 159 7.04 -6.74 -4.46
CA PHE A 159 5.76 -6.86 -5.16
C PHE A 159 5.99 -6.93 -6.69
N PRO A 160 5.49 -7.96 -7.37
CA PRO A 160 5.85 -8.23 -8.76
C PRO A 160 5.23 -7.27 -9.80
N GLY A 161 4.36 -6.35 -9.38
CA GLY A 161 3.72 -5.38 -10.26
C GLY A 161 4.37 -3.99 -10.27
N ILE A 162 5.48 -3.79 -9.55
CA ILE A 162 6.18 -2.50 -9.49
C ILE A 162 7.67 -2.76 -9.71
N PHE A 163 8.29 -2.06 -10.68
CA PHE A 163 9.72 -2.17 -10.97
C PHE A 163 10.36 -0.80 -11.05
N ASN A 164 11.58 -0.71 -10.56
CA ASN A 164 12.42 0.46 -10.74
C ASN A 164 13.77 0.04 -11.30
N PHE A 165 14.09 0.55 -12.46
CA PHE A 165 15.32 0.21 -13.18
C PHE A 165 15.78 1.39 -14.04
N GLY A 166 17.01 1.31 -14.51
CA GLY A 166 17.59 2.30 -15.43
C GLY A 166 18.65 1.69 -16.32
N PHE A 167 19.23 2.54 -17.15
CA PHE A 167 20.36 2.22 -18.02
C PHE A 167 21.46 3.25 -17.84
N SER A 168 22.67 2.82 -17.60
CA SER A 168 23.84 3.71 -17.45
C SER A 168 24.01 4.57 -18.70
N GLY A 169 24.16 5.87 -18.51
CA GLY A 169 24.33 6.84 -19.60
C GLY A 169 23.06 7.22 -20.34
N VAL A 170 21.87 6.76 -19.90
CA VAL A 170 20.59 7.12 -20.47
C VAL A 170 19.80 7.94 -19.47
N ASP A 171 19.28 9.09 -19.92
CA ASP A 171 18.38 9.91 -19.14
C ASP A 171 16.99 9.26 -19.03
N GLY A 172 16.40 9.26 -17.82
CA GLY A 172 15.14 8.58 -17.53
C GLY A 172 13.95 9.17 -18.30
N GLU A 173 13.91 10.47 -18.52
CA GLU A 173 12.84 11.13 -19.29
C GLU A 173 12.93 10.74 -20.78
N THR A 174 14.13 10.71 -21.31
CA THR A 174 14.39 10.23 -22.68
C THR A 174 13.96 8.77 -22.85
N LEU A 175 14.27 7.91 -21.87
CA LEU A 175 13.84 6.51 -21.88
C LEU A 175 12.33 6.39 -21.85
N LEU A 176 11.65 7.15 -21.00
CA LEU A 176 10.19 7.17 -20.90
C LEU A 176 9.53 7.56 -22.23
N LEU A 177 10.02 8.63 -22.87
CA LEU A 177 9.52 9.10 -24.16
C LEU A 177 9.74 8.07 -25.28
N ALA A 178 10.88 7.37 -25.25
CA ALA A 178 11.16 6.31 -26.23
C ALA A 178 10.26 5.09 -26.03
N ALA A 179 9.99 4.70 -24.80
CA ALA A 179 9.15 3.56 -24.45
C ALA A 179 7.64 3.81 -24.63
N SER A 180 7.21 5.07 -24.78
CA SER A 180 5.80 5.44 -24.96
C SER A 180 5.33 5.40 -26.44
N ARG A 181 6.21 5.08 -27.37
CA ARG A 181 5.95 4.96 -28.82
C ARG A 181 5.67 3.53 -29.21
#